data_d6197b7cf75200e63dbb459f55034a51
#
_entry.id   d6197b7cf75200e63dbb459f55034a51
#
_cell.length_a   1.000
_cell.length_b   1.000
_cell.length_c   1.000
_cell.angle_alpha   90.00
_cell.angle_beta   90.00
_cell.angle_gamma   90.00
#
_symmetry.space_group_name_H-M   'P 1'
#
loop_
_entity.id
_entity.type
_entity.pdbx_description
1 polymer ?
#
loop_
_entity_poly.entity_id
_entity_poly.type
_entity_poly.pdbx_seq_one_letter_code
_entity_poly.pdbx_strand_id
1 'polypeptide(L)'
;FTGERILGAILFEMTLDREIAGMSSAAYLWSKKNVVPFLKIDKGLADEEGGVQVMKPNPDLAALLDKANSRGVFGTKMRSVIKKASAQGIERVVDQQFQVGRQICAAGLVPIIEPEVDINSADKAESEGILAEQLLSHLDALGDQNVMLKLTLPEEANLYAKHIRHPRVARVVALSGGYSREEANRRLGENLGMIASFSRALTEGLSAQQSDNEFNATLDRSIDAICQASRS
;
A
#
# COMPACT_ATOMS: atom_id res chain seq x y z
N PHE A 1 12.17 11.48 10.16
CA PHE A 1 11.36 10.27 9.93
C PHE A 1 10.91 9.74 11.29
N THR A 2 9.69 10.12 11.73
CA THR A 2 9.13 9.76 13.04
C THR A 2 7.63 9.54 12.95
N GLY A 3 7.03 8.84 13.93
CA GLY A 3 5.60 8.55 14.01
C GLY A 3 4.68 9.76 14.15
N GLU A 4 5.22 10.97 14.35
CA GLU A 4 4.41 12.19 14.38
C GLU A 4 3.74 12.52 13.05
N ARG A 5 4.40 12.17 11.92
CA ARG A 5 3.92 12.42 10.56
C ARG A 5 3.88 11.16 9.68
N ILE A 6 4.53 10.07 10.09
CA ILE A 6 4.63 8.83 9.34
C ILE A 6 4.10 7.68 10.19
N LEU A 7 2.95 7.15 9.84
CA LEU A 7 2.30 6.08 10.61
C LEU A 7 2.95 4.71 10.39
N GLY A 8 3.40 4.43 9.16
CA GLY A 8 3.96 3.13 8.83
C GLY A 8 5.00 3.18 7.71
N ALA A 9 5.79 2.14 7.60
CA ALA A 9 6.78 1.97 6.54
C ALA A 9 6.73 0.53 6.01
N ILE A 10 6.76 0.40 4.67
CA ILE A 10 6.75 -0.89 3.98
C ILE A 10 8.20 -1.24 3.64
N LEU A 11 8.72 -2.26 4.31
CA LEU A 11 10.07 -2.77 4.12
C LEU A 11 10.11 -3.79 2.98
N PHE A 12 11.21 -3.81 2.25
CA PHE A 12 11.58 -4.95 1.40
C PHE A 12 12.21 -6.05 2.27
N GLU A 13 12.18 -7.28 1.79
CA GLU A 13 12.74 -8.44 2.50
C GLU A 13 14.22 -8.22 2.85
N MET A 14 15.02 -7.72 1.90
CA MET A 14 16.42 -7.38 2.14
C MET A 14 16.63 -6.29 3.21
N THR A 15 15.66 -5.41 3.41
CA THR A 15 15.71 -4.38 4.46
C THR A 15 15.32 -4.96 5.81
N LEU A 16 14.37 -5.90 5.83
CA LEU A 16 13.98 -6.62 7.04
C LEU A 16 15.14 -7.41 7.64
N ASP A 17 16.05 -7.91 6.78
CA ASP A 17 17.24 -8.68 7.20
C ASP A 17 18.37 -7.82 7.78
N ARG A 18 18.27 -6.50 7.67
CA ARG A 18 19.28 -5.57 8.17
C ARG A 18 19.00 -5.15 9.61
N GLU A 19 20.06 -4.68 10.24
CA GLU A 19 20.01 -4.07 11.57
C GLU A 19 20.28 -2.56 11.46
N ILE A 20 19.67 -1.81 12.38
CA ILE A 20 19.88 -0.38 12.58
C ILE A 20 20.17 -0.18 14.06
N ALA A 21 21.34 0.34 14.38
CA ALA A 21 21.78 0.56 15.77
C ALA A 21 21.69 -0.72 16.65
N GLY A 22 22.05 -1.88 16.10
CA GLY A 22 22.03 -3.16 16.82
C GLY A 22 20.63 -3.78 17.03
N MET A 23 19.62 -3.25 16.36
CA MET A 23 18.24 -3.77 16.39
C MET A 23 17.78 -4.18 14.99
N SER A 24 16.89 -5.17 14.88
CA SER A 24 16.24 -5.44 13.60
C SER A 24 15.55 -4.17 13.07
N SER A 25 15.54 -3.96 11.75
CA SER A 25 14.96 -2.75 11.15
C SER A 25 13.49 -2.54 11.55
N ALA A 26 12.71 -3.61 11.66
CA ALA A 26 11.31 -3.52 12.11
C ALA A 26 11.21 -3.09 13.59
N ALA A 27 12.00 -3.69 14.48
CA ALA A 27 12.04 -3.32 15.90
C ALA A 27 12.51 -1.87 16.10
N TYR A 28 13.49 -1.42 15.31
CA TYR A 28 13.95 -0.03 15.34
C TYR A 28 12.84 0.95 14.92
N LEU A 29 12.14 0.66 13.82
CA LEU A 29 11.02 1.50 13.37
C LEU A 29 9.96 1.63 14.46
N TRP A 30 9.56 0.51 15.06
CA TRP A 30 8.53 0.50 16.09
C TRP A 30 8.99 1.21 17.37
N SER A 31 10.10 0.76 17.96
CA SER A 31 10.51 1.20 19.31
C SER A 31 11.22 2.54 19.36
N LYS A 32 11.90 2.96 18.28
CA LYS A 32 12.69 4.20 18.24
C LYS A 32 12.05 5.30 17.40
N LYS A 33 11.19 4.93 16.45
CA LYS A 33 10.57 5.90 15.53
C LYS A 33 9.06 6.02 15.70
N ASN A 34 8.41 5.11 16.44
CA ASN A 34 6.96 4.97 16.54
C ASN A 34 6.29 4.80 15.16
N VAL A 35 6.95 4.08 14.25
CA VAL A 35 6.50 3.82 12.88
C VAL A 35 6.18 2.34 12.75
N VAL A 36 4.96 2.02 12.31
CA VAL A 36 4.48 0.64 12.14
C VAL A 36 5.19 -0.05 10.98
N PRO A 37 5.90 -1.18 11.20
CA PRO A 37 6.59 -1.88 10.13
C PRO A 37 5.67 -2.83 9.37
N PHE A 38 5.68 -2.73 8.06
CA PHE A 38 5.05 -3.67 7.13
C PHE A 38 6.11 -4.34 6.25
N LEU A 39 5.81 -5.53 5.73
CA LEU A 39 6.69 -6.25 4.81
C LEU A 39 6.06 -6.41 3.43
N LYS A 40 6.78 -6.04 2.37
CA LYS A 40 6.40 -6.39 1.00
C LYS A 40 6.67 -7.87 0.77
N ILE A 41 5.61 -8.63 0.43
CA ILE A 41 5.67 -10.09 0.29
C ILE A 41 5.50 -10.61 -1.14
N ASP A 42 4.99 -9.79 -2.08
CA ASP A 42 4.85 -10.22 -3.46
C ASP A 42 6.23 -10.41 -4.13
N LYS A 43 6.34 -11.41 -4.99
CA LYS A 43 7.53 -11.75 -5.77
C LYS A 43 7.53 -11.09 -7.17
N GLY A 44 6.75 -10.03 -7.32
CA GLY A 44 6.54 -9.28 -8.57
C GLY A 44 5.28 -9.70 -9.30
N LEU A 45 5.10 -9.15 -10.49
CA LEU A 45 3.91 -9.35 -11.32
C LEU A 45 4.13 -10.48 -12.34
N ALA A 46 3.09 -11.27 -12.57
CA ALA A 46 3.01 -12.19 -13.69
C ALA A 46 2.84 -11.42 -15.01
N ASP A 47 2.91 -12.11 -16.14
CA ASP A 47 2.65 -11.53 -17.44
C ASP A 47 1.21 -10.98 -17.51
N GLU A 48 1.00 -9.98 -18.35
CA GLU A 48 -0.30 -9.38 -18.55
C GLU A 48 -1.24 -10.35 -19.28
N GLU A 49 -2.40 -10.58 -18.69
CA GLU A 49 -3.45 -11.40 -19.28
C GLU A 49 -4.82 -10.80 -18.95
N GLY A 50 -5.67 -10.60 -19.98
CA GLY A 50 -7.00 -10.03 -19.81
C GLY A 50 -7.00 -8.61 -19.24
N GLY A 51 -5.98 -7.80 -19.53
CA GLY A 51 -5.87 -6.42 -19.09
C GLY A 51 -5.44 -6.26 -17.62
N VAL A 52 -4.94 -7.34 -17.00
CA VAL A 52 -4.43 -7.30 -15.61
C VAL A 52 -3.12 -8.07 -15.47
N GLN A 53 -2.39 -7.78 -14.41
CA GLN A 53 -1.22 -8.53 -13.96
C GLN A 53 -1.44 -8.96 -12.51
N VAL A 54 -1.67 -10.25 -12.31
CA VAL A 54 -1.74 -10.85 -10.98
C VAL A 54 -0.34 -10.99 -10.37
N MET A 55 -0.25 -11.30 -9.09
CA MET A 55 1.04 -11.61 -8.45
C MET A 55 1.61 -12.93 -8.95
N LYS A 56 2.93 -13.00 -9.08
CA LYS A 56 3.63 -14.29 -9.24
C LYS A 56 3.39 -15.18 -8.02
N PRO A 57 3.37 -16.51 -8.21
CA PRO A 57 3.30 -17.44 -7.09
C PRO A 57 4.41 -17.19 -6.06
N ASN A 58 4.06 -17.33 -4.78
CA ASN A 58 5.02 -17.27 -3.68
C ASN A 58 4.97 -18.59 -2.89
N PRO A 59 5.72 -19.63 -3.30
CA PRO A 59 5.71 -20.92 -2.63
C PRO A 59 6.24 -20.85 -1.18
N ASP A 60 7.06 -19.84 -0.87
CA ASP A 60 7.68 -19.67 0.45
C ASP A 60 6.90 -18.70 1.34
N LEU A 61 5.62 -18.43 1.01
CA LEU A 61 4.82 -17.44 1.75
C LEU A 61 4.75 -17.74 3.25
N ALA A 62 4.49 -19.00 3.64
CA ALA A 62 4.38 -19.38 5.04
C ALA A 62 5.68 -19.08 5.81
N ALA A 63 6.83 -19.48 5.29
CA ALA A 63 8.13 -19.20 5.90
C ALA A 63 8.42 -17.68 5.99
N LEU A 64 7.98 -16.91 4.99
CA LEU A 64 8.14 -15.47 4.99
C LEU A 64 7.24 -14.79 6.05
N LEU A 65 6.03 -15.29 6.27
CA LEU A 65 5.13 -14.82 7.32
C LEU A 65 5.66 -15.14 8.72
N ASP A 66 6.20 -16.35 8.94
CA ASP A 66 6.86 -16.73 10.18
C ASP A 66 8.06 -15.82 10.48
N LYS A 67 8.87 -15.54 9.46
CA LYS A 67 9.98 -14.59 9.55
C LYS A 67 9.50 -13.18 9.90
N ALA A 68 8.43 -12.69 9.27
CA ALA A 68 7.85 -11.39 9.56
C ALA A 68 7.41 -11.29 11.04
N ASN A 69 6.70 -12.30 11.53
CA ASN A 69 6.28 -12.41 12.94
C ASN A 69 7.47 -12.39 13.89
N SER A 70 8.50 -13.19 13.64
CA SER A 70 9.71 -13.27 14.49
C SER A 70 10.48 -11.96 14.57
N ARG A 71 10.33 -11.08 13.56
CA ARG A 71 10.97 -9.76 13.49
C ARG A 71 10.09 -8.62 14.01
N GLY A 72 8.86 -8.89 14.45
CA GLY A 72 7.94 -7.89 14.97
C GLY A 72 7.30 -7.00 13.88
N VAL A 73 7.11 -7.55 12.68
CA VAL A 73 6.33 -6.90 11.60
C VAL A 73 4.86 -6.92 11.97
N PHE A 74 4.15 -5.83 11.76
CA PHE A 74 2.71 -5.72 12.04
C PHE A 74 1.84 -6.30 10.92
N GLY A 75 2.26 -6.15 9.69
CA GLY A 75 1.46 -6.57 8.54
C GLY A 75 2.28 -6.66 7.26
N THR A 76 1.61 -6.97 6.18
CA THR A 76 2.25 -7.20 4.89
C THR A 76 1.66 -6.32 3.80
N LYS A 77 2.35 -6.23 2.65
CA LYS A 77 1.85 -5.56 1.47
C LYS A 77 2.11 -6.42 0.23
N MET A 78 1.13 -6.51 -0.66
CA MET A 78 1.21 -7.25 -1.92
C MET A 78 0.53 -6.46 -3.04
N ARG A 79 1.09 -6.51 -4.28
CA ARG A 79 0.67 -5.66 -5.39
C ARG A 79 0.29 -6.48 -6.61
N SER A 80 -0.85 -6.15 -7.21
CA SER A 80 -1.27 -6.52 -8.57
C SER A 80 -1.55 -5.26 -9.38
N VAL A 81 -1.69 -5.34 -10.70
CA VAL A 81 -1.95 -4.18 -11.56
C VAL A 81 -3.14 -4.45 -12.48
N ILE A 82 -4.02 -3.46 -12.58
CA ILE A 82 -5.19 -3.41 -13.46
C ILE A 82 -4.90 -2.35 -14.53
N LYS A 83 -4.93 -2.75 -15.79
CA LYS A 83 -4.61 -1.89 -16.94
C LYS A 83 -5.81 -1.60 -17.84
N LYS A 84 -6.89 -2.40 -17.74
CA LYS A 84 -8.12 -2.25 -18.52
C LYS A 84 -9.33 -2.59 -17.68
N ALA A 85 -10.48 -2.04 -18.05
CA ALA A 85 -11.77 -2.32 -17.42
C ALA A 85 -12.30 -3.70 -17.81
N SER A 86 -11.62 -4.75 -17.37
CA SER A 86 -12.00 -6.15 -17.57
C SER A 86 -12.60 -6.70 -16.29
N ALA A 87 -13.91 -6.88 -16.22
CA ALA A 87 -14.58 -7.40 -15.03
C ALA A 87 -13.97 -8.74 -14.57
N GLN A 88 -13.75 -9.68 -15.49
CA GLN A 88 -13.12 -10.97 -15.20
C GLN A 88 -11.64 -10.82 -14.77
N GLY A 89 -10.90 -9.88 -15.40
CA GLY A 89 -9.53 -9.62 -15.03
C GLY A 89 -9.42 -9.04 -13.62
N ILE A 90 -10.27 -8.06 -13.29
CA ILE A 90 -10.32 -7.42 -11.97
C ILE A 90 -10.75 -8.44 -10.91
N GLU A 91 -11.74 -9.28 -11.17
CA GLU A 91 -12.16 -10.37 -10.29
C GLU A 91 -10.97 -11.29 -9.95
N ARG A 92 -10.21 -11.75 -10.95
CA ARG A 92 -9.00 -12.58 -10.73
C ARG A 92 -7.98 -11.90 -9.83
N VAL A 93 -7.77 -10.60 -9.99
CA VAL A 93 -6.85 -9.81 -9.15
C VAL A 93 -7.35 -9.77 -7.71
N VAL A 94 -8.62 -9.44 -7.51
CA VAL A 94 -9.22 -9.31 -6.17
C VAL A 94 -9.27 -10.66 -5.47
N ASP A 95 -9.72 -11.72 -6.16
CA ASP A 95 -9.73 -13.09 -5.66
C ASP A 95 -8.36 -13.54 -5.16
N GLN A 96 -7.32 -13.38 -5.99
CA GLN A 96 -5.96 -13.78 -5.61
C GLN A 96 -5.49 -13.02 -4.38
N GLN A 97 -5.69 -11.69 -4.34
CA GLN A 97 -5.24 -10.89 -3.22
C GLN A 97 -5.97 -11.22 -1.92
N PHE A 98 -7.28 -11.45 -1.97
CA PHE A 98 -8.02 -11.86 -0.77
C PHE A 98 -7.72 -13.30 -0.36
N GLN A 99 -7.46 -14.21 -1.31
CA GLN A 99 -7.00 -15.57 -0.98
C GLN A 99 -5.68 -15.54 -0.21
N VAL A 100 -4.70 -14.78 -0.68
CA VAL A 100 -3.41 -14.58 0.02
C VAL A 100 -3.63 -13.79 1.31
N GLY A 101 -4.49 -12.78 1.30
CA GLY A 101 -4.86 -11.98 2.48
C GLY A 101 -5.38 -12.83 3.65
N ARG A 102 -6.24 -13.82 3.36
CA ARG A 102 -6.72 -14.77 4.40
C ARG A 102 -5.60 -15.59 5.02
N GLN A 103 -4.59 -16.00 4.24
CA GLN A 103 -3.42 -16.70 4.79
C GLN A 103 -2.59 -15.80 5.69
N ILE A 104 -2.44 -14.52 5.33
CA ILE A 104 -1.74 -13.52 6.13
C ILE A 104 -2.48 -13.25 7.44
N CYS A 105 -3.80 -13.11 7.40
CA CYS A 105 -4.63 -12.96 8.60
C CYS A 105 -4.53 -14.19 9.52
N ALA A 106 -4.53 -15.40 8.94
CA ALA A 106 -4.37 -16.65 9.71
C ALA A 106 -3.00 -16.75 10.40
N ALA A 107 -1.97 -16.11 9.84
CA ALA A 107 -0.66 -15.97 10.47
C ALA A 107 -0.59 -14.83 11.51
N GLY A 108 -1.70 -14.14 11.80
CA GLY A 108 -1.78 -13.07 12.79
C GLY A 108 -1.27 -11.70 12.32
N LEU A 109 -1.08 -11.52 11.02
CA LEU A 109 -0.63 -10.28 10.40
C LEU A 109 -1.77 -9.55 9.67
N VAL A 110 -1.65 -8.24 9.50
CA VAL A 110 -2.63 -7.44 8.76
C VAL A 110 -2.19 -7.26 7.30
N PRO A 111 -2.93 -7.79 6.30
CA PRO A 111 -2.60 -7.60 4.90
C PRO A 111 -2.99 -6.21 4.41
N ILE A 112 -2.11 -5.58 3.63
CA ILE A 112 -2.44 -4.45 2.75
C ILE A 112 -2.70 -5.03 1.35
N ILE A 113 -3.96 -5.03 0.93
CA ILE A 113 -4.45 -5.43 -0.38
C ILE A 113 -4.20 -4.28 -1.36
N GLU A 114 -3.36 -4.48 -2.38
CA GLU A 114 -2.95 -3.41 -3.33
C GLU A 114 -3.27 -3.80 -4.78
N PRO A 115 -4.54 -3.78 -5.21
CA PRO A 115 -4.93 -3.89 -6.62
C PRO A 115 -4.78 -2.51 -7.28
N GLU A 116 -3.58 -2.19 -7.73
CA GLU A 116 -3.26 -0.89 -8.36
C GLU A 116 -3.94 -0.76 -9.72
N VAL A 117 -4.74 0.26 -9.94
CA VAL A 117 -5.20 0.67 -11.27
C VAL A 117 -4.14 1.56 -11.89
N ASP A 118 -3.68 1.22 -13.11
CA ASP A 118 -2.68 2.01 -13.83
C ASP A 118 -3.24 3.41 -14.14
N ILE A 119 -2.52 4.46 -13.71
CA ILE A 119 -2.94 5.85 -13.94
C ILE A 119 -2.98 6.25 -15.42
N ASN A 120 -2.30 5.50 -16.28
CA ASN A 120 -2.28 5.71 -17.73
C ASN A 120 -3.33 4.87 -18.48
N SER A 121 -4.14 4.09 -17.76
CA SER A 121 -5.23 3.34 -18.39
C SER A 121 -6.27 4.29 -18.99
N ALA A 122 -6.64 4.06 -20.24
CA ALA A 122 -7.73 4.81 -20.88
C ALA A 122 -9.08 4.57 -20.18
N ASP A 123 -9.23 3.40 -19.54
CA ASP A 123 -10.45 2.94 -18.88
C ASP A 123 -10.35 3.05 -17.35
N LYS A 124 -9.52 3.99 -16.84
CA LYS A 124 -9.20 4.07 -15.42
C LYS A 124 -10.45 4.22 -14.55
N ALA A 125 -11.32 5.16 -14.86
CA ALA A 125 -12.54 5.40 -14.07
C ALA A 125 -13.49 4.19 -14.06
N GLU A 126 -13.66 3.51 -15.19
CA GLU A 126 -14.46 2.30 -15.29
C GLU A 126 -13.83 1.14 -14.50
N SER A 127 -12.51 0.96 -14.62
CA SER A 127 -11.76 -0.03 -13.85
C SER A 127 -11.90 0.18 -12.33
N GLU A 128 -11.86 1.42 -11.89
CA GLU A 128 -12.03 1.80 -10.49
C GLU A 128 -13.43 1.52 -9.97
N GLY A 129 -14.47 1.76 -10.79
CA GLY A 129 -15.85 1.43 -10.44
C GLY A 129 -16.04 -0.09 -10.25
N ILE A 130 -15.58 -0.90 -11.21
CA ILE A 130 -15.63 -2.36 -11.11
C ILE A 130 -14.84 -2.85 -9.89
N LEU A 131 -13.64 -2.33 -9.68
CA LEU A 131 -12.79 -2.68 -8.53
C LEU A 131 -13.48 -2.36 -7.20
N ALA A 132 -14.11 -1.20 -7.09
CA ALA A 132 -14.79 -0.78 -5.87
C ALA A 132 -15.91 -1.77 -5.48
N GLU A 133 -16.71 -2.22 -6.44
CA GLU A 133 -17.77 -3.21 -6.20
C GLU A 133 -17.20 -4.57 -5.78
N GLN A 134 -16.18 -5.06 -6.49
CA GLN A 134 -15.51 -6.33 -6.17
C GLN A 134 -14.88 -6.31 -4.77
N LEU A 135 -14.20 -5.23 -4.40
CA LEU A 135 -13.63 -5.07 -3.07
C LEU A 135 -14.68 -5.14 -1.97
N LEU A 136 -15.84 -4.46 -2.11
CA LEU A 136 -16.91 -4.51 -1.12
C LEU A 136 -17.45 -5.94 -0.93
N SER A 137 -17.69 -6.66 -2.01
CA SER A 137 -18.15 -8.05 -1.95
C SER A 137 -17.19 -8.95 -1.15
N HIS A 138 -15.87 -8.80 -1.38
CA HIS A 138 -14.86 -9.57 -0.66
C HIS A 138 -14.69 -9.14 0.80
N LEU A 139 -14.84 -7.85 1.10
CA LEU A 139 -14.79 -7.33 2.46
C LEU A 139 -15.96 -7.86 3.30
N ASP A 140 -17.18 -7.90 2.74
CA ASP A 140 -18.36 -8.47 3.40
C ASP A 140 -18.17 -9.95 3.76
N ALA A 141 -17.36 -10.69 2.96
CA ALA A 141 -17.08 -12.10 3.15
C ALA A 141 -15.90 -12.41 4.09
N LEU A 142 -15.25 -11.40 4.71
CA LEU A 142 -14.05 -11.60 5.55
C LEU A 142 -14.34 -12.18 6.94
N GLY A 143 -15.58 -12.22 7.39
CA GLY A 143 -15.89 -12.60 8.78
C GLY A 143 -15.27 -11.62 9.79
N ASP A 144 -14.42 -12.11 10.70
CA ASP A 144 -13.78 -11.29 11.76
C ASP A 144 -12.39 -10.76 11.40
N GLN A 145 -11.89 -11.06 10.21
CA GLN A 145 -10.57 -10.63 9.76
C GLN A 145 -10.56 -9.15 9.36
N ASN A 146 -9.47 -8.46 9.62
CA ASN A 146 -9.27 -7.07 9.21
C ASN A 146 -8.16 -6.95 8.18
N VAL A 147 -8.35 -6.05 7.23
CA VAL A 147 -7.39 -5.74 6.17
C VAL A 147 -7.15 -4.23 6.07
N MET A 148 -6.11 -3.84 5.38
CA MET A 148 -5.93 -2.50 4.85
C MET A 148 -6.03 -2.55 3.34
N LEU A 149 -6.49 -1.46 2.72
CA LEU A 149 -6.52 -1.31 1.28
C LEU A 149 -5.49 -0.26 0.86
N LYS A 150 -4.75 -0.53 -0.21
CA LYS A 150 -3.88 0.45 -0.85
C LYS A 150 -4.31 0.61 -2.30
N LEU A 151 -4.89 1.77 -2.62
CA LEU A 151 -5.59 1.99 -3.87
C LEU A 151 -4.97 3.16 -4.64
N THR A 152 -5.13 3.14 -5.96
CA THR A 152 -4.80 4.28 -6.81
C THR A 152 -5.72 5.44 -6.45
N LEU A 153 -5.18 6.65 -6.45
CA LEU A 153 -5.98 7.88 -6.31
C LEU A 153 -7.04 7.91 -7.42
N PRO A 154 -8.35 7.91 -7.07
CA PRO A 154 -9.41 7.70 -8.04
C PRO A 154 -9.67 8.93 -8.92
N GLU A 155 -10.33 8.71 -10.07
CA GLU A 155 -10.83 9.79 -10.91
C GLU A 155 -12.05 10.49 -10.28
N GLU A 156 -12.93 9.72 -9.65
CA GLU A 156 -14.06 10.25 -8.90
C GLU A 156 -13.71 10.44 -7.44
N ALA A 157 -13.81 11.68 -6.96
CA ALA A 157 -13.53 11.99 -5.56
C ALA A 157 -14.45 11.20 -4.61
N ASN A 158 -13.88 10.65 -3.55
CA ASN A 158 -14.58 9.86 -2.53
C ASN A 158 -15.20 8.53 -3.04
N LEU A 159 -14.77 8.00 -4.18
CA LEU A 159 -15.22 6.70 -4.69
C LEU A 159 -15.12 5.60 -3.62
N TYR A 160 -14.07 5.62 -2.81
CA TYR A 160 -13.81 4.60 -1.79
C TYR A 160 -14.38 4.93 -0.40
N ALA A 161 -15.30 5.89 -0.30
CA ALA A 161 -15.88 6.29 0.99
C ALA A 161 -16.60 5.15 1.75
N LYS A 162 -17.23 4.21 1.04
CA LYS A 162 -17.86 3.02 1.65
C LYS A 162 -16.79 2.08 2.23
N HIS A 163 -15.67 1.90 1.53
CA HIS A 163 -14.55 1.06 1.97
C HIS A 163 -13.87 1.64 3.21
N ILE A 164 -13.69 2.97 3.27
CA ILE A 164 -13.12 3.66 4.44
C ILE A 164 -13.96 3.42 5.69
N ARG A 165 -15.28 3.37 5.55
CA ARG A 165 -16.22 3.12 6.66
C ARG A 165 -16.51 1.66 6.92
N HIS A 166 -15.98 0.75 6.10
CA HIS A 166 -16.25 -0.68 6.25
C HIS A 166 -15.61 -1.24 7.52
N PRO A 167 -16.34 -2.02 8.37
CA PRO A 167 -15.85 -2.49 9.67
C PRO A 167 -14.63 -3.41 9.59
N ARG A 168 -14.36 -4.00 8.43
CA ARG A 168 -13.20 -4.88 8.20
C ARG A 168 -11.99 -4.15 7.60
N VAL A 169 -12.10 -2.86 7.36
CA VAL A 169 -11.02 -2.04 6.81
C VAL A 169 -10.41 -1.19 7.91
N ALA A 170 -9.20 -1.56 8.34
CA ALA A 170 -8.47 -0.79 9.34
C ALA A 170 -8.03 0.57 8.80
N ARG A 171 -7.66 0.66 7.51
CA ARG A 171 -7.28 1.91 6.83
C ARG A 171 -7.32 1.74 5.32
N VAL A 172 -7.74 2.78 4.61
CA VAL A 172 -7.51 2.93 3.18
C VAL A 172 -6.37 3.91 2.97
N VAL A 173 -5.35 3.48 2.23
CA VAL A 173 -4.20 4.32 1.89
C VAL A 173 -4.08 4.48 0.38
N ALA A 174 -3.62 5.63 -0.08
CA ALA A 174 -3.46 5.94 -1.50
C ALA A 174 -2.04 5.69 -1.98
N LEU A 175 -1.87 5.09 -3.14
CA LEU A 175 -0.60 5.09 -3.87
C LEU A 175 -0.54 6.28 -4.85
N SER A 176 0.67 6.77 -5.15
CA SER A 176 0.83 7.88 -6.10
C SER A 176 0.76 7.45 -7.58
N GLY A 177 0.93 6.17 -7.88
CA GLY A 177 0.79 5.57 -9.22
C GLY A 177 1.76 6.07 -10.30
N GLY A 178 2.44 7.17 -10.06
CA GLY A 178 3.27 7.89 -11.02
C GLY A 178 2.90 9.36 -11.19
N TYR A 179 1.83 9.81 -10.54
CA TYR A 179 1.56 11.25 -10.41
C TYR A 179 2.73 11.95 -9.72
N SER A 180 2.97 13.21 -10.08
CA SER A 180 3.85 14.09 -9.31
C SER A 180 3.35 14.22 -7.86
N ARG A 181 4.23 14.62 -6.94
CA ARG A 181 3.81 14.84 -5.55
C ARG A 181 2.69 15.87 -5.43
N GLU A 182 2.76 16.95 -6.21
CA GLU A 182 1.74 18.00 -6.23
C GLU A 182 0.37 17.43 -6.63
N GLU A 183 0.30 16.72 -7.76
CA GLU A 183 -0.94 16.13 -8.25
C GLU A 183 -1.46 15.02 -7.32
N ALA A 184 -0.56 14.19 -6.79
CA ALA A 184 -0.95 13.15 -5.83
C ALA A 184 -1.52 13.76 -4.54
N ASN A 185 -0.92 14.83 -4.01
CA ASN A 185 -1.43 15.53 -2.84
C ASN A 185 -2.77 16.22 -3.11
N ARG A 186 -2.93 16.87 -4.28
CA ARG A 186 -4.20 17.48 -4.68
C ARG A 186 -5.33 16.45 -4.71
N ARG A 187 -5.14 15.35 -5.43
CA ARG A 187 -6.12 14.25 -5.50
C ARG A 187 -6.41 13.64 -4.13
N LEU A 188 -5.39 13.46 -3.31
CA LEU A 188 -5.55 12.91 -1.96
C LEU A 188 -6.44 13.81 -1.09
N GLY A 189 -6.23 15.13 -1.15
CA GLY A 189 -7.05 16.10 -0.42
C GLY A 189 -8.54 16.10 -0.80
N GLU A 190 -8.90 15.57 -1.96
CA GLU A 190 -10.27 15.40 -2.44
C GLU A 190 -10.93 14.09 -1.94
N ASN A 191 -10.17 13.21 -1.28
CA ASN A 191 -10.61 11.89 -0.86
C ASN A 191 -10.62 11.74 0.67
N LEU A 192 -11.72 12.14 1.28
CA LEU A 192 -11.88 12.21 2.74
C LEU A 192 -11.61 10.88 3.44
N GLY A 193 -10.73 10.91 4.42
CA GLY A 193 -10.37 9.74 5.23
C GLY A 193 -9.35 8.79 4.60
N MET A 194 -8.89 9.03 3.36
CA MET A 194 -7.70 8.38 2.82
C MET A 194 -6.44 9.05 3.34
N ILE A 195 -5.37 8.29 3.52
CA ILE A 195 -4.03 8.82 3.81
C ILE A 195 -3.02 8.35 2.77
N ALA A 196 -1.92 9.06 2.63
CA ALA A 196 -0.88 8.69 1.67
C ALA A 196 -0.12 7.41 2.05
N SER A 197 0.22 6.61 1.05
CA SER A 197 1.26 5.58 1.09
C SER A 197 2.15 5.75 -0.14
N PHE A 198 2.83 6.88 -0.20
CA PHE A 198 3.63 7.30 -1.34
C PHE A 198 5.08 6.84 -1.21
N SER A 199 5.66 6.40 -2.31
CA SER A 199 7.09 6.11 -2.44
C SER A 199 7.75 7.10 -3.41
N ARG A 200 7.42 7.04 -4.70
CA ARG A 200 8.01 7.92 -5.72
C ARG A 200 7.72 9.40 -5.44
N ALA A 201 6.48 9.75 -5.10
CA ALA A 201 6.12 11.12 -4.76
C ALA A 201 6.81 11.62 -3.48
N LEU A 202 7.10 10.74 -2.50
CA LEU A 202 7.88 11.09 -1.32
C LEU A 202 9.34 11.42 -1.67
N THR A 203 9.94 10.63 -2.56
CA THR A 203 11.37 10.77 -2.91
C THR A 203 11.62 11.74 -4.07
N GLU A 204 10.59 12.35 -4.63
CA GLU A 204 10.71 13.34 -5.68
C GLU A 204 11.57 14.53 -5.24
N GLY A 205 12.58 14.87 -6.04
CA GLY A 205 13.54 15.94 -5.73
C GLY A 205 14.69 15.53 -4.81
N LEU A 206 14.77 14.26 -4.35
CA LEU A 206 15.94 13.74 -3.65
C LEU A 206 17.00 13.26 -4.64
N SER A 207 18.26 13.55 -4.32
CA SER A 207 19.43 13.14 -5.11
C SER A 207 20.60 12.77 -4.21
N ALA A 208 21.40 11.79 -4.63
CA ALA A 208 22.61 11.38 -3.93
C ALA A 208 23.73 12.46 -3.95
N GLN A 209 23.58 13.48 -4.80
CA GLN A 209 24.53 14.61 -4.90
C GLN A 209 24.21 15.75 -3.93
N GLN A 210 23.05 15.71 -3.26
CA GLN A 210 22.70 16.69 -2.23
C GLN A 210 23.57 16.52 -0.98
N SER A 211 23.88 17.63 -0.33
CA SER A 211 24.41 17.58 1.03
C SER A 211 23.36 17.01 2.01
N ASP A 212 23.77 16.51 3.15
CA ASP A 212 22.88 15.99 4.19
C ASP A 212 21.81 17.03 4.59
N ASN A 213 22.18 18.31 4.68
CA ASN A 213 21.25 19.38 5.02
C ASN A 213 20.19 19.59 3.92
N GLU A 214 20.60 19.62 2.66
CA GLU A 214 19.68 19.78 1.53
C GLU A 214 18.77 18.56 1.39
N PHE A 215 19.31 17.34 1.54
CA PHE A 215 18.56 16.10 1.52
C PHE A 215 17.49 16.09 2.62
N ASN A 216 17.89 16.36 3.86
CA ASN A 216 16.99 16.39 5.01
C ASN A 216 15.91 17.47 4.85
N ALA A 217 16.26 18.66 4.40
CA ALA A 217 15.30 19.75 4.19
C ALA A 217 14.30 19.40 3.06
N THR A 218 14.75 18.74 2.00
CA THR A 218 13.87 18.32 0.90
C THR A 218 12.93 17.20 1.34
N LEU A 219 13.46 16.21 2.05
CA LEU A 219 12.65 15.11 2.61
C LEU A 219 11.62 15.63 3.61
N ASP A 220 12.01 16.55 4.50
CA ASP A 220 11.14 17.14 5.51
C ASP A 220 9.94 17.87 4.86
N ARG A 221 10.21 18.74 3.87
CA ARG A 221 9.14 19.40 3.11
C ARG A 221 8.21 18.41 2.40
N SER A 222 8.76 17.33 1.84
CA SER A 222 7.97 16.30 1.18
C SER A 222 7.05 15.60 2.16
N ILE A 223 7.57 15.20 3.32
CA ILE A 223 6.79 14.55 4.39
C ILE A 223 5.69 15.49 4.88
N ASP A 224 6.01 16.76 5.11
CA ASP A 224 5.05 17.75 5.62
C ASP A 224 3.89 17.95 4.63
N ALA A 225 4.19 18.19 3.36
CA ALA A 225 3.18 18.37 2.32
C ALA A 225 2.24 17.14 2.17
N ILE A 226 2.81 15.93 2.21
CA ILE A 226 2.04 14.68 2.14
C ILE A 226 1.21 14.47 3.41
N CYS A 227 1.77 14.78 4.57
CA CYS A 227 1.05 14.70 5.84
C CYS A 227 -0.14 15.67 5.89
N GLN A 228 0.02 16.90 5.39
CA GLN A 228 -1.09 17.86 5.29
C GLN A 228 -2.20 17.34 4.37
N ALA A 229 -1.85 16.82 3.18
CA ALA A 229 -2.82 16.23 2.26
C ALA A 229 -3.56 15.00 2.83
N SER A 230 -2.99 14.33 3.82
CA SER A 230 -3.57 13.15 4.50
C SER A 230 -4.51 13.51 5.66
N ARG A 231 -4.79 14.79 5.89
CA ARG A 231 -5.66 15.28 6.98
C ARG A 231 -7.07 15.64 6.50
N SER A 232 -7.36 15.43 5.22
CA SER A 232 -8.67 15.64 4.60
C SER A 232 -9.76 14.73 5.16
#